data_370feb450e9b83f9fd6e7989c47cb66e
#
_entry.id   370feb450e9b83f9fd6e7989c47cb66e
#
_cell.length_a   1.000
_cell.length_b   1.000
_cell.length_c   1.000
_cell.angle_alpha   90.00
_cell.angle_beta   90.00
_cell.angle_gamma   90.00
#
_symmetry.space_group_name_H-M   'P 1'
#
loop_
_entity.id
_entity.type
_entity.pdbx_description
1 polymer ?
#
loop_
_entity_poly.entity_id
_entity_poly.type
_entity_poly.pdbx_seq_one_letter_code
_entity_poly.pdbx_strand_id
1 'polypeptide(L)'
;LNSVPLCLYNVAMSENPSERKILSVSDLNRSVRHLLETQFPMLWVEGEISNFARPASGHWYLTLKDGRGQVRCAMFRQSSTRVNFTPANGTQVLVRGRVGLYEGRGEYQLVIEHMEEAGFGALQRQFEVLKQQLASEGLFDNQHKKPMPKSVGHIGVITSPTGAAVKDVLAVLNRRFP
;
A
#
# COMPACT_ATOMS: atom_id res chain seq x y z
N LEU A 1 15.10 -1.95 13.43
CA LEU A 1 16.44 -1.57 12.97
C LEU A 1 17.16 -2.83 12.48
N ASN A 2 16.82 -3.31 11.29
CA ASN A 2 17.57 -4.38 10.62
C ASN A 2 18.43 -3.73 9.54
N SER A 3 19.70 -3.57 9.85
CA SER A 3 20.74 -3.19 8.90
C SER A 3 20.92 -4.33 7.89
N VAL A 4 20.55 -4.08 6.64
CA VAL A 4 20.92 -4.92 5.51
C VAL A 4 22.43 -4.81 5.34
N PRO A 5 23.21 -5.93 5.35
CA PRO A 5 24.64 -5.85 5.11
C PRO A 5 24.89 -5.40 3.66
N LEU A 6 25.56 -4.25 3.52
CA LEU A 6 26.14 -3.84 2.25
C LEU A 6 27.24 -4.86 1.88
N CYS A 7 26.87 -5.84 1.05
CA CYS A 7 27.86 -6.70 0.44
C CYS A 7 28.60 -5.87 -0.62
N LEU A 8 29.71 -5.27 -0.20
CA LEU A 8 30.64 -4.60 -1.09
C LEU A 8 31.18 -5.64 -2.05
N TYR A 9 30.66 -5.64 -3.26
CA TYR A 9 31.29 -6.31 -4.39
C TYR A 9 32.64 -5.61 -4.64
N ASN A 10 33.69 -6.19 -4.10
CA ASN A 10 35.06 -5.87 -4.49
C ASN A 10 35.26 -6.37 -5.92
N VAL A 11 34.86 -5.57 -6.90
CA VAL A 11 35.37 -5.72 -8.26
C VAL A 11 36.81 -5.23 -8.21
N ALA A 12 37.73 -6.15 -7.93
CA ALA A 12 39.15 -5.92 -8.15
C ALA A 12 39.30 -5.61 -9.62
N MET A 13 39.41 -4.32 -9.96
CA MET A 13 39.84 -3.86 -11.28
C MET A 13 41.34 -4.18 -11.42
N SER A 14 41.61 -5.34 -11.96
CA SER A 14 42.92 -5.62 -12.55
C SER A 14 43.08 -4.67 -13.72
N GLU A 15 43.80 -3.57 -13.53
CA GLU A 15 44.15 -2.62 -14.58
C GLU A 15 45.27 -3.23 -15.43
N ASN A 16 44.91 -4.16 -16.29
CA ASN A 16 45.77 -4.55 -17.43
C ASN A 16 45.24 -3.80 -18.67
N PRO A 17 46.00 -2.83 -19.23
CA PRO A 17 45.53 -1.97 -20.33
C PRO A 17 45.19 -2.72 -21.63
N SER A 18 45.53 -3.99 -21.73
CA SER A 18 45.37 -4.80 -22.94
C SER A 18 44.03 -5.55 -23.09
N GLU A 19 43.14 -5.55 -22.06
CA GLU A 19 41.83 -6.19 -22.15
C GLU A 19 40.69 -5.23 -21.75
N ARG A 20 40.58 -4.13 -22.48
CA ARG A 20 39.39 -3.30 -22.35
C ARG A 20 38.17 -4.03 -22.89
N LYS A 21 37.31 -4.56 -22.03
CA LYS A 21 36.02 -5.12 -22.43
C LYS A 21 35.10 -3.98 -22.91
N ILE A 22 35.03 -3.81 -24.23
CA ILE A 22 34.15 -2.81 -24.85
C ILE A 22 32.73 -3.40 -24.91
N LEU A 23 31.79 -2.80 -24.25
CA LEU A 23 30.35 -3.17 -24.29
C LEU A 23 29.61 -2.22 -25.23
N SER A 24 28.63 -2.73 -25.94
CA SER A 24 27.63 -1.86 -26.58
C SER A 24 26.70 -1.30 -25.53
N VAL A 25 25.96 -0.20 -25.83
CA VAL A 25 24.94 0.35 -24.95
C VAL A 25 23.85 -0.69 -24.63
N SER A 26 23.47 -1.49 -25.61
CA SER A 26 22.50 -2.58 -25.43
C SER A 26 23.01 -3.68 -24.51
N ASP A 27 24.28 -4.03 -24.58
CA ASP A 27 24.86 -5.04 -23.70
C ASP A 27 25.00 -4.52 -22.26
N LEU A 28 25.34 -3.24 -22.12
CA LEU A 28 25.35 -2.58 -20.81
C LEU A 28 23.95 -2.59 -20.18
N ASN A 29 22.92 -2.12 -20.91
CA ASN A 29 21.55 -2.10 -20.42
C ASN A 29 21.03 -3.49 -20.06
N ARG A 30 21.36 -4.51 -20.88
CA ARG A 30 21.01 -5.90 -20.59
C ARG A 30 21.67 -6.41 -19.31
N SER A 31 22.94 -6.09 -19.12
CA SER A 31 23.68 -6.48 -17.91
C SER A 31 23.12 -5.81 -16.65
N VAL A 32 22.81 -4.51 -16.72
CA VAL A 32 22.20 -3.76 -15.63
C VAL A 32 20.80 -4.31 -15.32
N ARG A 33 19.98 -4.58 -16.35
CA ARG A 33 18.68 -5.20 -16.18
C ARG A 33 18.78 -6.52 -15.43
N HIS A 34 19.66 -7.41 -15.89
CA HIS A 34 19.86 -8.71 -15.23
C HIS A 34 20.29 -8.57 -13.77
N LEU A 35 21.18 -7.63 -13.48
CA LEU A 35 21.62 -7.34 -12.11
C LEU A 35 20.43 -6.87 -11.24
N LEU A 36 19.63 -5.93 -11.74
CA LEU A 36 18.46 -5.41 -11.00
C LEU A 36 17.43 -6.52 -10.75
N GLU A 37 17.09 -7.30 -11.76
CA GLU A 37 16.11 -8.39 -11.63
C GLU A 37 16.58 -9.49 -10.66
N THR A 38 17.90 -9.72 -10.58
CA THR A 38 18.49 -10.72 -9.68
C THR A 38 18.57 -10.22 -8.24
N GLN A 39 18.96 -8.96 -8.04
CA GLN A 39 19.17 -8.40 -6.69
C GLN A 39 17.88 -7.89 -6.07
N PHE A 40 16.92 -7.47 -6.87
CA PHE A 40 15.63 -6.95 -6.42
C PHE A 40 14.48 -7.84 -6.93
N PRO A 41 14.25 -9.00 -6.29
CA PRO A 41 13.09 -9.82 -6.61
C PRO A 41 11.80 -9.07 -6.31
N MET A 42 10.69 -9.75 -6.24
CA MET A 42 9.41 -9.17 -5.86
C MET A 42 9.50 -8.46 -4.51
N LEU A 43 9.21 -7.15 -4.47
CA LEU A 43 9.33 -6.32 -3.28
C LEU A 43 8.08 -5.45 -3.08
N TRP A 44 7.91 -4.97 -1.86
CA TRP A 44 6.86 -4.03 -1.49
C TRP A 44 7.43 -2.62 -1.35
N VAL A 45 6.74 -1.64 -1.92
CA VAL A 45 7.09 -0.21 -1.84
C VAL A 45 5.87 0.57 -1.44
N GLU A 46 6.01 1.46 -0.46
CA GLU A 46 4.99 2.42 -0.07
C GLU A 46 5.36 3.80 -0.61
N GLY A 47 4.37 4.55 -1.08
CA GLY A 47 4.58 5.90 -1.57
C GLY A 47 3.30 6.57 -2.04
N GLU A 48 3.42 7.86 -2.36
CA GLU A 48 2.34 8.68 -2.90
C GLU A 48 2.33 8.63 -4.42
N ILE A 49 1.15 8.42 -5.01
CA ILE A 49 0.96 8.46 -6.46
C ILE A 49 1.12 9.89 -6.97
N SER A 50 1.92 10.06 -8.02
CA SER A 50 1.97 11.28 -8.82
C SER A 50 2.07 10.95 -10.31
N ASN A 51 1.74 11.92 -11.17
CA ASN A 51 1.76 11.77 -12.63
C ASN A 51 0.99 10.53 -13.13
N PHE A 52 -0.15 10.24 -12.51
CA PHE A 52 -0.98 9.10 -12.89
C PHE A 52 -1.56 9.29 -14.29
N ALA A 53 -1.34 8.32 -15.17
CA ALA A 53 -1.86 8.29 -16.53
C ALA A 53 -2.46 6.91 -16.85
N ARG A 54 -3.67 6.92 -17.42
CA ARG A 54 -4.39 5.72 -17.87
C ARG A 54 -4.72 5.84 -19.35
N PRO A 55 -3.80 5.48 -20.27
CA PRO A 55 -4.08 5.49 -21.70
C PRO A 55 -5.13 4.43 -22.08
N ALA A 56 -5.67 4.53 -23.31
CA ALA A 56 -6.70 3.64 -23.83
C ALA A 56 -6.27 2.15 -23.87
N SER A 57 -4.95 1.88 -23.87
CA SER A 57 -4.39 0.51 -23.78
C SER A 57 -4.74 -0.21 -22.48
N GLY A 58 -5.21 0.52 -21.47
CA GLY A 58 -5.55 -0.01 -20.14
C GLY A 58 -4.33 -0.26 -19.22
N HIS A 59 -3.12 0.05 -19.69
CA HIS A 59 -1.94 0.11 -18.83
C HIS A 59 -1.96 1.37 -17.99
N TRP A 60 -1.43 1.30 -16.77
CA TRP A 60 -1.27 2.47 -15.91
C TRP A 60 0.19 2.85 -15.84
N TYR A 61 0.44 4.14 -15.94
CA TYR A 61 1.75 4.73 -15.73
C TYR A 61 1.64 5.76 -14.61
N LEU A 62 2.56 5.71 -13.68
CA LEU A 62 2.56 6.62 -12.54
C LEU A 62 4.00 6.80 -12.02
N THR A 63 4.17 7.78 -11.19
CA THR A 63 5.36 7.97 -10.38
C THR A 63 5.00 7.70 -8.93
N LEU A 64 5.72 6.83 -8.25
CA LEU A 64 5.68 6.71 -6.81
C LEU A 64 6.73 7.62 -6.22
N LYS A 65 6.34 8.43 -5.24
CA LYS A 65 7.25 9.36 -4.55
C LYS A 65 7.10 9.26 -3.04
N ASP A 66 8.15 9.63 -2.35
CA ASP A 66 8.18 9.89 -0.92
C ASP A 66 8.83 11.25 -0.63
N GLY A 67 9.18 11.53 0.61
CA GLY A 67 9.82 12.80 1.00
C GLY A 67 11.23 13.01 0.43
N ARG A 68 11.87 11.99 -0.18
CA ARG A 68 13.28 12.02 -0.61
C ARG A 68 13.54 11.51 -2.01
N GLY A 69 12.62 10.73 -2.58
CA GLY A 69 12.85 10.08 -3.85
C GLY A 69 11.58 9.82 -4.64
N GLN A 70 11.79 9.43 -5.89
CA GLN A 70 10.71 9.02 -6.76
C GLN A 70 11.16 7.93 -7.71
N VAL A 71 10.22 7.06 -8.13
CA VAL A 71 10.44 6.01 -9.11
C VAL A 71 9.30 5.97 -10.11
N ARG A 72 9.63 5.82 -11.39
CA ARG A 72 8.63 5.56 -12.44
C ARG A 72 8.07 4.16 -12.30
N CYS A 73 6.76 4.04 -12.45
CA CYS A 73 6.06 2.78 -12.32
C CYS A 73 5.20 2.50 -13.55
N ALA A 74 5.12 1.23 -13.91
CA ALA A 74 4.20 0.73 -14.91
C ALA A 74 3.39 -0.42 -14.33
N MET A 75 2.07 -0.39 -14.54
CA MET A 75 1.17 -1.49 -14.16
C MET A 75 0.43 -1.96 -15.40
N PHE A 76 0.61 -3.21 -15.78
CA PHE A 76 -0.02 -3.74 -16.99
C PHE A 76 -1.51 -3.98 -16.79
N ARG A 77 -2.27 -3.95 -17.88
CA ARG A 77 -3.73 -4.10 -17.88
C ARG A 77 -4.22 -5.29 -17.07
N GLN A 78 -3.57 -6.43 -17.17
CA GLN A 78 -3.94 -7.64 -16.42
C GLN A 78 -3.91 -7.43 -14.89
N SER A 79 -2.98 -6.64 -14.40
CA SER A 79 -2.86 -6.30 -12.98
C SER A 79 -3.76 -5.14 -12.59
N SER A 80 -3.88 -4.10 -13.45
CA SER A 80 -4.67 -2.91 -13.15
C SER A 80 -6.18 -3.19 -13.02
N THR A 81 -6.70 -4.22 -13.71
CA THR A 81 -8.10 -4.66 -13.58
C THR A 81 -8.45 -5.29 -12.23
N ARG A 82 -7.44 -5.66 -11.43
CA ARG A 82 -7.61 -6.28 -10.10
C ARG A 82 -7.59 -5.27 -8.97
N VAL A 83 -7.32 -4.00 -9.27
CA VAL A 83 -7.29 -2.93 -8.26
C VAL A 83 -8.72 -2.52 -7.93
N ASN A 84 -9.06 -2.54 -6.63
CA ASN A 84 -10.43 -2.35 -6.13
C ASN A 84 -10.77 -0.88 -5.82
N PHE A 85 -9.86 0.05 -6.10
CA PHE A 85 -10.07 1.49 -5.89
C PHE A 85 -9.67 2.27 -7.13
N THR A 86 -10.00 3.55 -7.18
CA THR A 86 -9.61 4.45 -8.28
C THR A 86 -8.37 5.23 -7.89
N PRO A 87 -7.18 4.89 -8.43
CA PRO A 87 -5.96 5.62 -8.12
C PRO A 87 -6.04 7.07 -8.60
N ALA A 88 -5.56 8.00 -7.76
CA ALA A 88 -5.48 9.42 -8.07
C ALA A 88 -4.15 9.99 -7.58
N ASN A 89 -3.73 11.13 -8.15
CA ASN A 89 -2.56 11.85 -7.64
C ASN A 89 -2.79 12.25 -6.18
N GLY A 90 -1.78 12.07 -5.33
CA GLY A 90 -1.86 12.32 -3.90
C GLY A 90 -2.31 11.10 -3.06
N THR A 91 -2.77 10.02 -3.69
CA THR A 91 -3.15 8.81 -2.96
C THR A 91 -1.92 8.08 -2.44
N GLN A 92 -1.90 7.75 -1.16
CA GLN A 92 -0.89 6.87 -0.56
C GLN A 92 -1.21 5.42 -0.87
N VAL A 93 -0.25 4.69 -1.41
CA VAL A 93 -0.43 3.29 -1.83
C VAL A 93 0.73 2.41 -1.38
N LEU A 94 0.39 1.14 -1.16
CA LEU A 94 1.35 0.07 -1.00
C LEU A 94 1.32 -0.78 -2.28
N VAL A 95 2.45 -0.88 -2.95
CA VAL A 95 2.55 -1.63 -4.21
C VAL A 95 3.51 -2.80 -4.07
N ARG A 96 3.20 -3.91 -4.73
CA ARG A 96 4.09 -5.04 -4.91
C ARG A 96 4.51 -5.12 -6.37
N GLY A 97 5.81 -5.16 -6.61
CA GLY A 97 6.32 -5.17 -7.97
C GLY A 97 7.77 -5.61 -8.07
N ARG A 98 8.27 -5.62 -9.29
CA ARG A 98 9.65 -5.95 -9.65
C ARG A 98 10.37 -4.73 -10.16
N VAL A 99 11.62 -4.56 -9.75
CA VAL A 99 12.50 -3.57 -10.36
C VAL A 99 13.00 -4.10 -11.70
N GLY A 100 12.91 -3.27 -12.73
CA GLY A 100 13.42 -3.60 -14.06
C GLY A 100 14.00 -2.39 -14.75
N LEU A 101 14.67 -2.60 -15.86
CA LEU A 101 15.19 -1.54 -16.73
C LEU A 101 14.39 -1.50 -18.03
N TYR A 102 13.89 -0.31 -18.38
CA TYR A 102 13.37 -0.08 -19.72
C TYR A 102 14.54 0.17 -20.68
N GLU A 103 14.98 -0.88 -21.40
CA GLU A 103 16.20 -0.89 -22.20
C GLU A 103 16.25 0.22 -23.27
N GLY A 104 15.08 0.56 -23.85
CA GLY A 104 15.00 1.58 -24.90
C GLY A 104 15.39 2.99 -24.48
N ARG A 105 15.36 3.28 -23.16
CA ARG A 105 15.76 4.59 -22.59
C ARG A 105 16.82 4.48 -21.50
N GLY A 106 17.18 3.26 -21.09
CA GLY A 106 18.10 3.05 -19.97
C GLY A 106 17.53 3.51 -18.60
N GLU A 107 16.21 3.61 -18.48
CA GLU A 107 15.56 4.07 -17.26
C GLU A 107 15.11 2.89 -16.40
N TYR A 108 15.49 2.87 -15.11
CA TYR A 108 14.94 1.89 -14.22
C TYR A 108 13.48 2.24 -13.85
N GLN A 109 12.68 1.23 -13.67
CA GLN A 109 11.27 1.37 -13.34
C GLN A 109 10.80 0.24 -12.43
N LEU A 110 9.71 0.50 -11.72
CA LEU A 110 9.00 -0.52 -10.95
C LEU A 110 7.82 -1.05 -11.77
N VAL A 111 7.83 -2.34 -12.09
CA VAL A 111 6.69 -3.02 -12.72
C VAL A 111 5.77 -3.55 -11.63
N ILE A 112 4.62 -2.89 -11.47
CA ILE A 112 3.65 -3.18 -10.41
C ILE A 112 2.75 -4.35 -10.81
N GLU A 113 2.63 -5.33 -9.93
CA GLU A 113 1.73 -6.49 -10.09
C GLU A 113 0.50 -6.40 -9.16
N HIS A 114 0.66 -5.72 -8.01
CA HIS A 114 -0.42 -5.51 -7.04
C HIS A 114 -0.33 -4.11 -6.45
N MET A 115 -1.49 -3.51 -6.18
CA MET A 115 -1.60 -2.17 -5.57
C MET A 115 -2.80 -2.13 -4.63
N GLU A 116 -2.60 -1.58 -3.44
CA GLU A 116 -3.64 -1.31 -2.45
C GLU A 116 -3.44 0.07 -1.83
N GLU A 117 -4.49 0.67 -1.27
CA GLU A 117 -4.36 1.93 -0.55
C GLU A 117 -3.53 1.74 0.72
N ALA A 118 -2.53 2.59 0.91
CA ALA A 118 -1.70 2.58 2.11
C ALA A 118 -2.51 3.04 3.33
N GLY A 119 -2.31 2.37 4.46
CA GLY A 119 -3.02 2.67 5.71
C GLY A 119 -4.31 1.87 5.91
N PHE A 120 -5.03 1.49 4.87
CA PHE A 120 -6.24 0.68 5.02
C PHE A 120 -5.92 -0.72 5.58
N GLY A 121 -4.90 -1.38 5.03
CA GLY A 121 -4.44 -2.68 5.53
C GLY A 121 -3.80 -2.62 6.92
N ALA A 122 -3.16 -1.50 7.29
CA ALA A 122 -2.62 -1.31 8.63
C ALA A 122 -3.75 -1.12 9.67
N LEU A 123 -4.73 -0.28 9.36
CA LEU A 123 -5.93 -0.08 10.20
C LEU A 123 -6.75 -1.37 10.33
N GLN A 124 -6.94 -2.11 9.24
CA GLN A 124 -7.63 -3.39 9.27
C GLN A 124 -6.90 -4.41 10.14
N ARG A 125 -5.56 -4.50 10.04
CA ARG A 125 -4.76 -5.37 10.92
C ARG A 125 -4.88 -4.97 12.39
N GLN A 126 -4.80 -3.67 12.69
CA GLN A 126 -4.99 -3.16 14.06
C GLN A 126 -6.39 -3.50 14.60
N PHE A 127 -7.42 -3.35 13.77
CA PHE A 127 -8.79 -3.73 14.12
C PHE A 127 -8.92 -5.23 14.42
N GLU A 128 -8.37 -6.10 13.57
CA GLU A 128 -8.44 -7.55 13.80
C GLU A 128 -7.63 -7.99 15.04
N VAL A 129 -6.46 -7.37 15.28
CA VAL A 129 -5.67 -7.62 16.50
C VAL A 129 -6.45 -7.21 17.73
N LEU A 130 -7.03 -6.00 17.74
CA LEU A 130 -7.84 -5.52 18.86
C LEU A 130 -9.07 -6.40 19.07
N LYS A 131 -9.76 -6.79 18.02
CA LYS A 131 -10.91 -7.69 18.09
C LYS A 131 -10.54 -9.05 18.68
N GLN A 132 -9.42 -9.64 18.25
CA GLN A 132 -8.92 -10.90 18.83
C GLN A 132 -8.56 -10.76 20.31
N GLN A 133 -7.91 -9.65 20.68
CA GLN A 133 -7.58 -9.36 22.06
C GLN A 133 -8.85 -9.28 22.92
N LEU A 134 -9.83 -8.49 22.52
CA LEU A 134 -11.10 -8.34 23.25
C LEU A 134 -11.90 -9.66 23.32
N ALA A 135 -11.80 -10.49 22.27
CA ALA A 135 -12.39 -11.83 22.28
C ALA A 135 -11.67 -12.76 23.26
N SER A 136 -10.34 -12.71 23.35
CA SER A 136 -9.57 -13.53 24.31
C SER A 136 -9.82 -13.11 25.78
N GLU A 137 -10.16 -11.83 26.01
CA GLU A 137 -10.59 -11.31 27.30
C GLU A 137 -12.04 -11.69 27.64
N GLY A 138 -12.74 -12.40 26.73
CA GLY A 138 -14.11 -12.86 26.93
C GLY A 138 -15.18 -11.76 26.84
N LEU A 139 -14.83 -10.53 26.41
CA LEU A 139 -15.74 -9.38 26.42
C LEU A 139 -16.94 -9.54 25.47
N PHE A 140 -16.84 -10.43 24.48
CA PHE A 140 -17.94 -10.74 23.57
C PHE A 140 -18.80 -11.93 24.03
N ASP A 141 -18.47 -12.58 25.13
CA ASP A 141 -19.18 -13.73 25.62
C ASP A 141 -20.59 -13.39 26.10
N ASN A 142 -21.51 -14.34 25.92
CA ASN A 142 -22.90 -14.15 26.30
C ASN A 142 -23.10 -13.95 27.80
N GLN A 143 -22.19 -14.41 28.64
CA GLN A 143 -22.22 -14.23 30.08
C GLN A 143 -22.16 -12.75 30.52
N HIS A 144 -21.55 -11.89 29.69
CA HIS A 144 -21.48 -10.44 29.96
C HIS A 144 -22.71 -9.67 29.45
N LYS A 145 -23.55 -10.32 28.62
CA LYS A 145 -24.78 -9.68 28.09
C LYS A 145 -25.90 -9.80 29.10
N LYS A 146 -26.38 -8.69 29.59
CA LYS A 146 -27.52 -8.65 30.46
C LYS A 146 -28.83 -8.66 29.66
N PRO A 147 -29.90 -9.32 30.17
CA PRO A 147 -31.19 -9.25 29.52
C PRO A 147 -31.71 -7.79 29.54
N MET A 148 -32.49 -7.43 28.52
CA MET A 148 -33.07 -6.11 28.41
C MET A 148 -34.01 -5.84 29.60
N PRO A 149 -33.87 -4.75 30.34
CA PRO A 149 -34.74 -4.44 31.44
C PRO A 149 -36.18 -4.17 30.95
N LYS A 150 -37.19 -4.57 31.71
CA LYS A 150 -38.61 -4.37 31.39
C LYS A 150 -39.00 -2.87 31.39
N SER A 151 -38.34 -2.06 32.22
CA SER A 151 -38.53 -0.61 32.29
C SER A 151 -37.15 0.08 32.29
N VAL A 152 -37.00 1.09 31.47
CA VAL A 152 -35.76 1.84 31.28
C VAL A 152 -35.94 3.25 31.77
N GLY A 153 -35.26 3.61 32.87
CA GLY A 153 -35.30 4.97 33.43
C GLY A 153 -34.25 5.91 32.85
N HIS A 154 -33.12 5.35 32.34
CA HIS A 154 -32.03 6.12 31.77
C HIS A 154 -31.47 5.42 30.52
N ILE A 155 -31.27 6.18 29.46
CA ILE A 155 -30.66 5.70 28.21
C ILE A 155 -29.39 6.51 27.93
N GLY A 156 -28.26 5.85 27.85
CA GLY A 156 -27.00 6.45 27.38
C GLY A 156 -26.84 6.26 25.87
N VAL A 157 -26.62 7.35 25.13
CA VAL A 157 -26.38 7.34 23.69
C VAL A 157 -25.00 7.88 23.43
N ILE A 158 -24.13 7.05 22.82
CA ILE A 158 -22.79 7.43 22.42
C ILE A 158 -22.82 7.68 20.89
N THR A 159 -22.76 8.94 20.51
CA THR A 159 -22.83 9.35 19.08
C THR A 159 -22.17 10.72 18.89
N SER A 160 -22.04 11.17 17.63
CA SER A 160 -21.62 12.53 17.32
C SER A 160 -22.66 13.55 17.81
N PRO A 161 -22.26 14.60 18.53
CA PRO A 161 -23.21 15.60 19.09
C PRO A 161 -23.99 16.39 18.03
N THR A 162 -23.45 16.45 16.79
CA THR A 162 -24.05 17.17 15.65
C THR A 162 -24.76 16.26 14.66
N GLY A 163 -24.76 14.94 14.89
CA GLY A 163 -25.32 13.95 13.96
C GLY A 163 -26.85 13.98 13.88
N ALA A 164 -27.39 13.66 12.68
CA ALA A 164 -28.84 13.52 12.49
C ALA A 164 -29.44 12.44 13.40
N ALA A 165 -28.71 11.36 13.64
CA ALA A 165 -29.17 10.24 14.48
C ALA A 165 -29.57 10.63 15.91
N VAL A 166 -28.83 11.53 16.55
CA VAL A 166 -29.19 11.98 17.91
C VAL A 166 -30.48 12.78 17.91
N LYS A 167 -30.71 13.58 16.86
CA LYS A 167 -31.98 14.36 16.73
C LYS A 167 -33.18 13.45 16.55
N ASP A 168 -33.01 12.38 15.73
CA ASP A 168 -34.08 11.40 15.51
C ASP A 168 -34.41 10.62 16.79
N VAL A 169 -33.40 10.18 17.53
CA VAL A 169 -33.59 9.52 18.83
C VAL A 169 -34.35 10.44 19.82
N LEU A 170 -33.93 11.70 19.95
CA LEU A 170 -34.60 12.66 20.82
C LEU A 170 -36.04 12.94 20.37
N ALA A 171 -36.29 13.08 19.07
CA ALA A 171 -37.63 13.30 18.54
C ALA A 171 -38.56 12.12 18.84
N VAL A 172 -38.09 10.88 18.72
CA VAL A 172 -38.87 9.68 19.04
C VAL A 172 -39.12 9.57 20.55
N LEU A 173 -38.08 9.81 21.37
CA LEU A 173 -38.24 9.79 22.83
C LEU A 173 -39.25 10.83 23.31
N ASN A 174 -39.14 12.09 22.90
CA ASN A 174 -40.05 13.16 23.28
C ASN A 174 -41.51 12.89 22.84
N ARG A 175 -41.70 12.16 21.74
CA ARG A 175 -43.05 11.79 21.30
C ARG A 175 -43.68 10.64 22.09
N ARG A 176 -42.86 9.67 22.54
CA ARG A 176 -43.34 8.44 23.18
C ARG A 176 -43.29 8.45 24.68
N PHE A 177 -42.40 9.27 25.23
CA PHE A 177 -42.15 9.40 26.70
C PHE A 177 -41.88 10.86 27.00
N PRO A 178 -42.94 11.73 26.94
CA PRO A 178 -42.82 13.16 27.22
C PRO A 178 -42.48 13.46 28.68
#